data_57c7c50626506eb376a317d43927b07c
#
_entry.id   57c7c50626506eb376a317d43927b07c
#
_cell.length_a   1.000
_cell.length_b   1.000
_cell.length_c   1.000
_cell.angle_alpha   90.00
_cell.angle_beta   90.00
_cell.angle_gamma   90.00
#
_symmetry.space_group_name_H-M   'P 1'
#
loop_
_entity.id
_entity.type
_entity.pdbx_description
1 polymer ?
#
loop_
_entity_poly.entity_id
_entity_poly.type
_entity_poly.pdbx_seq_one_letter_code
_entity_poly.pdbx_strand_id
1 'polypeptide(L)'
;MEQFLVFLQKNPFHMLLFGLAAASGAMLIWPLVSRPFRQSNEVGTFEAVQLINRRDALVLDVRDTGDYAAGHVANAKHIPEAQLADRMKELDKHKSRPIIVSCGTGSRSHVVTGALRKQGFAEVFALKGGVAAWQQASLPLEKG
;
A
#
# COMPACT_ATOMS: atom_id res chain seq x y z
N MET A 1 40.35 -13.27 -19.01
CA MET A 1 39.91 -12.42 -17.86
C MET A 1 41.08 -11.65 -17.23
N GLU A 2 42.21 -12.28 -17.02
CA GLU A 2 43.38 -11.62 -16.40
C GLU A 2 43.92 -10.42 -17.20
N GLN A 3 43.98 -10.52 -18.52
CA GLN A 3 44.44 -9.42 -19.38
C GLN A 3 43.55 -8.17 -19.32
N PHE A 4 42.26 -8.37 -19.08
CA PHE A 4 41.30 -7.28 -18.94
C PHE A 4 41.49 -6.55 -17.59
N LEU A 5 41.77 -7.29 -16.53
CA LEU A 5 42.05 -6.70 -15.21
C LEU A 5 43.38 -5.94 -15.20
N VAL A 6 44.43 -6.46 -15.91
CA VAL A 6 45.71 -5.77 -16.06
C VAL A 6 45.59 -4.50 -16.90
N PHE A 7 44.72 -4.51 -17.93
CA PHE A 7 44.43 -3.33 -18.75
C PHE A 7 43.77 -2.20 -17.94
N LEU A 8 42.84 -2.56 -17.08
CA LEU A 8 42.16 -1.62 -16.18
C LEU A 8 43.12 -1.04 -15.13
N GLN A 9 44.06 -1.82 -14.64
CA GLN A 9 44.99 -1.42 -13.59
C GLN A 9 46.10 -0.49 -14.10
N LYS A 10 46.38 -0.53 -15.39
CA LYS A 10 47.48 0.25 -16.01
C LYS A 10 47.13 1.71 -16.28
N ASN A 11 45.85 2.06 -16.31
CA ASN A 11 45.41 3.43 -16.59
C ASN A 11 44.31 3.89 -15.64
N PRO A 12 44.61 4.72 -14.64
CA PRO A 12 43.62 5.19 -13.67
C PRO A 12 42.44 5.96 -14.31
N PHE A 13 42.64 6.52 -15.50
CA PHE A 13 41.61 7.17 -16.28
C PHE A 13 40.51 6.21 -16.76
N HIS A 14 40.88 4.98 -17.15
CA HIS A 14 39.91 3.95 -17.55
C HIS A 14 39.09 3.47 -16.36
N MET A 15 39.69 3.32 -15.17
CA MET A 15 38.97 3.00 -13.93
C MET A 15 37.91 4.08 -13.60
N LEU A 16 38.26 5.35 -13.79
CA LEU A 16 37.31 6.45 -13.58
C LEU A 16 36.14 6.39 -14.57
N LEU A 17 36.39 6.14 -15.84
CA LEU A 17 35.37 6.01 -16.88
C LEU A 17 34.46 4.81 -16.65
N PHE A 18 35.01 3.66 -16.26
CA PHE A 18 34.22 2.48 -15.91
C PHE A 18 33.38 2.70 -14.65
N GLY A 19 33.91 3.37 -13.65
CA GLY A 19 33.17 3.76 -12.44
C GLY A 19 31.99 4.69 -12.75
N LEU A 20 32.20 5.68 -13.60
CA LEU A 20 31.16 6.60 -14.09
C LEU A 20 30.09 5.88 -14.92
N ALA A 21 30.48 4.98 -15.81
CA ALA A 21 29.55 4.21 -16.62
C ALA A 21 28.72 3.23 -15.76
N ALA A 22 29.35 2.57 -14.78
CA ALA A 22 28.67 1.70 -13.85
C ALA A 22 27.68 2.44 -12.94
N ALA A 23 28.07 3.61 -12.42
CA ALA A 23 27.22 4.48 -11.60
C ALA A 23 26.03 5.01 -12.41
N SER A 24 26.27 5.40 -13.67
CA SER A 24 25.24 5.87 -14.59
C SER A 24 24.25 4.76 -14.94
N GLY A 25 24.74 3.54 -15.21
CA GLY A 25 23.92 2.36 -15.45
C GLY A 25 23.09 1.95 -14.23
N ALA A 26 23.70 1.97 -13.04
CA ALA A 26 23.00 1.70 -11.78
C ALA A 26 21.89 2.72 -11.51
N MET A 27 22.12 4.00 -11.80
CA MET A 27 21.13 5.06 -11.64
C MET A 27 19.92 4.89 -12.57
N LEU A 28 20.11 4.36 -13.77
CA LEU A 28 19.04 4.09 -14.72
C LEU A 28 18.25 2.80 -14.39
N ILE A 29 18.95 1.79 -13.85
CA ILE A 29 18.35 0.50 -13.51
C ILE A 29 17.69 0.52 -12.12
N TRP A 30 18.20 1.35 -11.20
CA TRP A 30 17.73 1.46 -9.83
C TRP A 30 16.20 1.66 -9.71
N PRO A 31 15.56 2.59 -10.46
CA PRO A 31 14.10 2.74 -10.41
C PRO A 31 13.33 1.54 -10.99
N LEU A 32 13.94 0.77 -11.88
CA LEU A 32 13.32 -0.43 -12.43
C LEU A 32 13.34 -1.59 -11.43
N VAL A 33 14.43 -1.73 -10.69
CA VAL A 33 14.62 -2.79 -9.69
C VAL A 33 13.93 -2.44 -8.36
N SER A 34 13.87 -1.15 -8.00
CA SER A 34 13.24 -0.69 -6.76
C SER A 34 11.71 -0.58 -6.83
N ARG A 35 11.12 -0.58 -8.04
CA ARG A 35 9.66 -0.52 -8.22
C ARG A 35 8.88 -1.68 -7.60
N PRO A 36 9.32 -2.95 -7.64
CA PRO A 36 8.61 -4.04 -6.99
C PRO A 36 8.66 -3.99 -5.45
N PHE A 37 9.59 -3.22 -4.87
CA PHE A 37 9.68 -3.02 -3.42
C PHE A 37 8.88 -1.83 -2.88
N ARG A 38 8.37 -0.98 -3.75
CA ARG A 38 7.31 -0.05 -3.38
C ARG A 38 5.99 -0.81 -3.47
N GLN A 39 5.64 -1.54 -2.43
CA GLN A 39 4.26 -1.95 -2.23
C GLN A 39 3.41 -0.69 -2.38
N SER A 40 2.61 -0.64 -3.43
CA SER A 40 1.62 0.40 -3.56
C SER A 40 0.73 0.31 -2.33
N ASN A 41 0.72 1.35 -1.51
CA ASN A 41 -0.09 1.40 -0.30
C ASN A 41 -1.58 1.50 -0.63
N GLU A 42 -1.91 1.42 -1.91
CA GLU A 42 -3.25 1.52 -2.44
C GLU A 42 -3.61 0.28 -3.26
N VAL A 43 -4.86 -0.09 -3.16
CA VAL A 43 -5.48 -1.12 -4.01
C VAL A 43 -6.71 -0.54 -4.71
N GLY A 44 -6.88 -0.87 -5.97
CA GLY A 44 -8.09 -0.55 -6.71
C GLY A 44 -9.27 -1.42 -6.26
N THR A 45 -10.47 -1.11 -6.71
CA THR A 45 -11.69 -1.86 -6.36
C THR A 45 -11.61 -3.33 -6.75
N PHE A 46 -11.07 -3.64 -7.92
CA PHE A 46 -10.92 -5.03 -8.39
C PHE A 46 -9.94 -5.82 -7.51
N GLU A 47 -8.79 -5.25 -7.19
CA GLU A 47 -7.80 -5.89 -6.30
C GLU A 47 -8.36 -6.06 -4.87
N ALA A 48 -9.10 -5.08 -4.39
CA ALA A 48 -9.76 -5.14 -3.09
C ALA A 48 -10.76 -6.31 -3.03
N VAL A 49 -11.59 -6.49 -4.05
CA VAL A 49 -12.51 -7.64 -4.14
C VAL A 49 -11.73 -8.97 -4.15
N GLN A 50 -10.63 -9.05 -4.86
CA GLN A 50 -9.80 -10.26 -4.86
C GLN A 50 -9.20 -10.54 -3.48
N LEU A 51 -8.70 -9.54 -2.79
CA LEU A 51 -8.17 -9.69 -1.42
C LEU A 51 -9.25 -10.15 -0.44
N ILE A 52 -10.46 -9.59 -0.54
CA ILE A 52 -11.60 -10.00 0.29
C ILE A 52 -11.95 -11.47 0.03
N ASN A 53 -12.09 -11.86 -1.22
CA ASN A 53 -12.57 -13.19 -1.59
C ASN A 53 -11.52 -14.29 -1.41
N ARG A 54 -10.25 -14.01 -1.67
CA ARG A 54 -9.18 -15.02 -1.66
C ARG A 54 -8.39 -15.06 -0.36
N ARG A 55 -8.30 -13.96 0.34
CA ARG A 55 -7.44 -13.81 1.52
C ARG A 55 -8.19 -13.31 2.76
N ASP A 56 -9.50 -13.27 2.68
CA ASP A 56 -10.36 -12.83 3.79
C ASP A 56 -9.94 -11.45 4.33
N ALA A 57 -9.65 -10.50 3.45
CA ALA A 57 -9.25 -9.16 3.82
C ALA A 57 -10.36 -8.46 4.61
N LEU A 58 -9.98 -7.78 5.68
CA LEU A 58 -10.89 -6.95 6.45
C LEU A 58 -10.98 -5.56 5.81
N VAL A 59 -12.19 -5.09 5.54
CA VAL A 59 -12.42 -3.69 5.16
C VAL A 59 -12.67 -2.89 6.45
N LEU A 60 -11.85 -1.87 6.65
CA LEU A 60 -11.97 -0.93 7.77
C LEU A 60 -12.48 0.40 7.25
N ASP A 61 -13.69 0.76 7.63
CA ASP A 61 -14.29 2.05 7.30
C ASP A 61 -14.00 3.06 8.41
N VAL A 62 -13.32 4.14 8.07
CA VAL A 62 -12.87 5.18 9.00
C VAL A 62 -13.66 6.48 8.89
N ARG A 63 -14.78 6.45 8.15
CA ARG A 63 -15.68 7.60 8.00
C ARG A 63 -16.49 7.84 9.26
N ASP A 64 -17.16 8.98 9.28
CA ASP A 64 -18.10 9.31 10.34
C ASP A 64 -19.30 8.34 10.33
N THR A 65 -19.97 8.22 11.49
CA THR A 65 -21.08 7.29 11.68
C THR A 65 -22.23 7.52 10.68
N GLY A 66 -22.52 8.78 10.36
CA GLY A 66 -23.57 9.12 9.39
C GLY A 66 -23.26 8.63 7.98
N ASP A 67 -22.04 8.79 7.53
CA ASP A 67 -21.58 8.34 6.20
C ASP A 67 -21.55 6.81 6.12
N TYR A 68 -21.10 6.16 7.18
CA TYR A 68 -21.11 4.70 7.27
C TYR A 68 -22.54 4.13 7.19
N ALA A 69 -23.46 4.71 7.94
CA ALA A 69 -24.87 4.26 7.96
C ALA A 69 -25.57 4.49 6.62
N ALA A 70 -25.19 5.54 5.89
CA ALA A 70 -25.75 5.84 4.57
C ALA A 70 -25.39 4.82 3.49
N GLY A 71 -24.23 4.16 3.65
CA GLY A 71 -23.78 3.11 2.75
C GLY A 71 -22.30 2.80 2.95
N HIS A 72 -21.96 1.53 3.14
CA HIS A 72 -20.59 1.06 3.35
C HIS A 72 -20.36 -0.28 2.63
N VAL A 73 -19.10 -0.62 2.44
CA VAL A 73 -18.70 -1.91 1.87
C VAL A 73 -19.23 -3.05 2.74
N ALA A 74 -19.77 -4.09 2.13
CA ALA A 74 -20.31 -5.25 2.83
C ALA A 74 -19.30 -5.84 3.83
N ASN A 75 -19.76 -6.14 5.04
CA ASN A 75 -18.96 -6.67 6.16
C ASN A 75 -17.80 -5.76 6.62
N ALA A 76 -17.82 -4.49 6.28
CA ALA A 76 -16.81 -3.55 6.76
C ALA A 76 -16.94 -3.32 8.27
N LYS A 77 -15.78 -3.33 8.95
CA LYS A 77 -15.71 -2.91 10.35
C LYS A 77 -15.64 -1.39 10.40
N HIS A 78 -16.48 -0.78 11.19
CA HIS A 78 -16.52 0.66 11.36
C HIS A 78 -15.76 1.10 12.61
N ILE A 79 -14.72 1.88 12.40
CA ILE A 79 -14.00 2.62 13.45
C ILE A 79 -13.71 4.00 12.91
N PRO A 80 -14.44 5.04 13.32
CA PRO A 80 -14.16 6.42 12.91
C PRO A 80 -12.70 6.80 13.19
N GLU A 81 -12.09 7.57 12.30
CA GLU A 81 -10.68 7.98 12.41
C GLU A 81 -10.35 8.58 13.78
N ALA A 82 -11.26 9.41 14.32
CA ALA A 82 -11.09 10.04 15.65
C ALA A 82 -11.03 9.02 16.80
N GLN A 83 -11.62 7.83 16.65
CA GLN A 83 -11.65 6.77 17.65
C GLN A 83 -10.60 5.68 17.43
N LEU A 84 -9.87 5.76 16.31
CA LEU A 84 -8.97 4.69 15.90
C LEU A 84 -7.90 4.37 16.94
N ALA A 85 -7.27 5.41 17.53
CA ALA A 85 -6.23 5.25 18.54
C ALA A 85 -6.73 4.49 19.77
N ASP A 86 -7.94 4.80 20.24
CA ASP A 86 -8.55 4.17 21.42
C ASP A 86 -9.06 2.75 21.14
N ARG A 87 -9.41 2.48 19.89
CA ARG A 87 -10.02 1.20 19.47
C ARG A 87 -9.06 0.31 18.67
N MET A 88 -7.79 0.64 18.61
CA MET A 88 -6.78 -0.11 17.86
C MET A 88 -6.70 -1.58 18.30
N LYS A 89 -6.90 -1.85 19.58
CA LYS A 89 -6.89 -3.21 20.13
C LYS A 89 -7.95 -4.14 19.52
N GLU A 90 -9.06 -3.59 19.06
CA GLU A 90 -10.10 -4.38 18.37
C GLU A 90 -9.60 -4.97 17.06
N LEU A 91 -8.55 -4.41 16.47
CA LEU A 91 -7.93 -4.86 15.24
C LEU A 91 -6.79 -5.87 15.45
N ASP A 92 -6.30 -6.06 16.66
CA ASP A 92 -5.15 -6.93 16.94
C ASP A 92 -5.35 -8.37 16.47
N LYS A 93 -6.54 -8.89 16.58
CA LYS A 93 -6.92 -10.22 16.08
C LYS A 93 -6.85 -10.35 14.55
N HIS A 94 -6.77 -9.25 13.84
CA HIS A 94 -6.73 -9.19 12.37
C HIS A 94 -5.34 -8.89 11.80
N LYS A 95 -4.29 -8.87 12.63
CA LYS A 95 -2.90 -8.58 12.19
C LYS A 95 -2.37 -9.56 11.14
N SER A 96 -2.88 -10.79 11.12
CA SER A 96 -2.46 -11.85 10.19
C SER A 96 -3.15 -11.81 8.83
N ARG A 97 -4.14 -10.95 8.64
CA ARG A 97 -4.90 -10.83 7.39
C ARG A 97 -4.76 -9.43 6.78
N PRO A 98 -4.94 -9.28 5.46
CA PRO A 98 -4.91 -7.96 4.83
C PRO A 98 -6.02 -7.06 5.39
N ILE A 99 -5.69 -5.79 5.58
CA ILE A 99 -6.66 -4.75 5.96
C ILE A 99 -6.73 -3.73 4.83
N ILE A 100 -7.95 -3.43 4.39
CA ILE A 100 -8.24 -2.43 3.37
C ILE A 100 -8.94 -1.27 4.06
N VAL A 101 -8.27 -0.12 4.14
CA VAL A 101 -8.81 1.08 4.75
C VAL A 101 -9.65 1.83 3.73
N SER A 102 -10.90 2.06 4.06
CA SER A 102 -11.89 2.75 3.25
C SER A 102 -12.28 4.08 3.86
N CYS A 103 -12.25 5.15 3.08
CA CYS A 103 -12.80 6.45 3.43
C CYS A 103 -13.72 6.96 2.31
N GLY A 104 -14.19 8.20 2.36
CA GLY A 104 -15.09 8.74 1.35
C GLY A 104 -14.48 8.78 -0.05
N THR A 105 -13.32 9.42 -0.19
CA THR A 105 -12.62 9.66 -1.46
C THR A 105 -11.20 9.11 -1.53
N GLY A 106 -10.73 8.43 -0.49
CA GLY A 106 -9.39 7.86 -0.42
C GLY A 106 -8.33 8.75 0.24
N SER A 107 -8.57 10.04 0.45
CA SER A 107 -7.56 10.98 0.94
C SER A 107 -7.09 10.73 2.38
N ARG A 108 -7.98 10.32 3.28
CA ARG A 108 -7.67 10.04 4.68
C ARG A 108 -7.07 8.65 4.91
N SER A 109 -7.28 7.74 3.98
CA SER A 109 -6.86 6.35 4.11
C SER A 109 -5.35 6.20 4.27
N HIS A 110 -4.55 7.07 3.65
CA HIS A 110 -3.09 7.03 3.76
C HIS A 110 -2.57 7.29 5.16
N VAL A 111 -3.19 8.23 5.88
CA VAL A 111 -2.82 8.53 7.27
C VAL A 111 -3.11 7.32 8.16
N VAL A 112 -4.27 6.72 7.98
CA VAL A 112 -4.71 5.56 8.74
C VAL A 112 -3.85 4.33 8.42
N THR A 113 -3.53 4.07 7.16
CA THR A 113 -2.64 2.96 6.78
C THR A 113 -1.26 3.11 7.39
N GLY A 114 -0.72 4.32 7.41
CA GLY A 114 0.55 4.63 8.06
C GLY A 114 0.52 4.35 9.57
N ALA A 115 -0.54 4.76 10.25
CA ALA A 115 -0.73 4.52 11.68
C ALA A 115 -0.83 3.01 12.00
N LEU A 116 -1.59 2.26 11.21
CA LEU A 116 -1.73 0.81 11.38
C LEU A 116 -0.39 0.08 11.16
N ARG A 117 0.38 0.46 10.18
CA ARG A 117 1.71 -0.13 9.93
C ARG A 117 2.67 0.09 11.09
N LYS A 118 2.65 1.26 11.70
CA LYS A 118 3.44 1.56 12.89
C LYS A 118 3.06 0.68 14.09
N GLN A 119 1.84 0.19 14.13
CA GLN A 119 1.34 -0.72 15.18
C GLN A 119 1.61 -2.20 14.87
N GLY A 120 2.33 -2.52 13.81
CA GLY A 120 2.72 -3.88 13.48
C GLY A 120 1.80 -4.62 12.51
N PHE A 121 0.87 -3.94 11.85
CA PHE A 121 0.06 -4.52 10.79
C PHE A 121 0.88 -4.57 9.49
N ALA A 122 1.17 -5.78 9.00
CA ALA A 122 2.06 -5.99 7.88
C ALA A 122 1.43 -5.65 6.52
N GLU A 123 0.16 -6.00 6.33
CA GLU A 123 -0.56 -5.85 5.06
C GLU A 123 -1.74 -4.89 5.23
N VAL A 124 -1.48 -3.62 5.03
CA VAL A 124 -2.49 -2.55 5.10
C VAL A 124 -2.48 -1.76 3.80
N PHE A 125 -3.64 -1.64 3.20
CA PHE A 125 -3.83 -0.94 1.93
C PHE A 125 -4.91 0.13 2.07
N ALA A 126 -4.74 1.24 1.36
CA ALA A 126 -5.80 2.22 1.17
C ALA A 126 -6.65 1.83 -0.04
N LEU A 127 -7.97 1.89 0.07
CA LEU A 127 -8.86 1.71 -1.07
C LEU A 127 -8.79 2.97 -1.95
N LYS A 128 -8.26 2.81 -3.16
CA LYS A 128 -8.12 3.92 -4.11
C LYS A 128 -9.49 4.50 -4.47
N GLY A 129 -9.64 5.80 -4.25
CA GLY A 129 -10.91 6.50 -4.46
C GLY A 129 -12.00 6.21 -3.42
N GLY A 130 -11.72 5.39 -2.41
CA GLY A 130 -12.61 5.11 -1.29
C GLY A 130 -13.97 4.51 -1.68
N VAL A 131 -14.97 4.74 -0.85
CA VAL A 131 -16.34 4.25 -1.09
C VAL A 131 -16.96 4.84 -2.37
N ALA A 132 -16.56 6.06 -2.77
CA ALA A 132 -17.02 6.65 -4.03
C ALA A 132 -16.61 5.80 -5.23
N ALA A 133 -15.35 5.32 -5.28
CA ALA A 133 -14.88 4.44 -6.34
C ALA A 133 -15.57 3.06 -6.30
N TRP A 134 -15.83 2.54 -5.11
CA TRP A 134 -16.58 1.29 -4.92
C TRP A 134 -18.00 1.39 -5.50
N GLN A 135 -18.66 2.49 -5.22
CA GLN A 135 -19.99 2.76 -5.76
C GLN A 135 -19.99 2.96 -7.28
N GLN A 136 -19.01 3.68 -7.82
CA GLN A 136 -18.83 3.87 -9.26
C GLN A 136 -18.57 2.56 -10.01
N ALA A 137 -17.93 1.60 -9.36
CA ALA A 137 -17.74 0.25 -9.90
C ALA A 137 -18.98 -0.64 -9.80
N SER A 138 -20.11 -0.09 -9.35
CA SER A 138 -21.39 -0.81 -9.16
C SER A 138 -21.28 -2.00 -8.19
N LEU A 139 -20.37 -1.90 -7.24
CA LEU A 139 -20.22 -2.90 -6.20
C LEU A 139 -21.23 -2.68 -5.06
N PRO A 140 -21.70 -3.74 -4.40
CA PRO A 140 -22.76 -3.64 -3.41
C PRO A 140 -22.32 -2.87 -2.17
N LEU A 141 -23.23 -2.04 -1.66
CA LEU A 141 -23.12 -1.34 -0.39
C LEU A 141 -24.22 -1.84 0.56
N GLU A 142 -23.86 -1.95 1.83
CA GLU A 142 -24.82 -2.19 2.92
C GLU A 142 -25.18 -0.86 3.59
N LYS A 143 -26.38 -0.81 4.17
CA LYS A 143 -26.87 0.34 4.95
C LYS A 143 -27.09 -0.08 6.40
N GLY A 144 -26.88 0.87 7.31
CA GLY A 144 -27.17 0.65 8.72
C GLY A 144 -25.97 0.68 9.67
#